data_62c5683df0d097e55b65b6090e3e5114
#
_entry.id   62c5683df0d097e55b65b6090e3e5114
#
_cell.length_a   1.000
_cell.length_b   1.000
_cell.length_c   1.000
_cell.angle_alpha   90.00
_cell.angle_beta   90.00
_cell.angle_gamma   90.00
#
_symmetry.space_group_name_H-M   'P 1'
#
loop_
_entity.id
_entity.type
_entity.pdbx_description
1 polymer ?
#
loop_
_entity_poly.entity_id
_entity_poly.type
_entity_poly.pdbx_seq_one_letter_code
_entity_poly.pdbx_strand_id
1 'polypeptide(L)'
;MILTRKQAEGLSIAIDRYKAGEKYTVISGYAGSGKSTLVRFIIEALGVDEEDVCYCAFTGKAAEVLRKKGNRNSCTLHKLLYESIPKPTGGFFRKIKPQLDYHVIVVDEVSMAPKTLTDLLFKYNVYVICLGDPGQLPPIDKNENNHLLDNP
;
A
#
# COMPACT_ATOMS: atom_id res chain seq x y z
N MET A 1 -9.19 -9.30 -20.01
CA MET A 1 -8.73 -10.34 -19.07
C MET A 1 -9.84 -10.71 -18.11
N ILE A 2 -10.03 -11.97 -17.90
CA ILE A 2 -11.08 -12.47 -17.01
C ILE A 2 -10.51 -12.73 -15.63
N LEU A 3 -11.16 -12.19 -14.59
CA LEU A 3 -10.76 -12.40 -13.22
C LEU A 3 -11.08 -13.82 -12.78
N THR A 4 -10.18 -14.42 -11.98
CA THR A 4 -10.50 -15.66 -11.31
C THR A 4 -11.56 -15.39 -10.24
N ARG A 5 -12.19 -16.46 -9.72
CA ARG A 5 -13.18 -16.34 -8.67
C ARG A 5 -12.61 -15.63 -7.42
N LYS A 6 -11.38 -16.00 -7.01
CA LYS A 6 -10.72 -15.36 -5.87
C LYS A 6 -10.41 -13.89 -6.14
N GLN A 7 -9.98 -13.57 -7.34
CA GLN A 7 -9.74 -12.18 -7.71
C GLN A 7 -11.03 -11.37 -7.71
N ALA A 8 -12.12 -11.92 -8.22
CA ALA A 8 -13.41 -11.25 -8.20
C ALA A 8 -13.90 -11.00 -6.78
N GLU A 9 -13.71 -11.97 -5.87
CA GLU A 9 -14.04 -11.79 -4.46
C GLU A 9 -13.19 -10.69 -3.82
N GLY A 10 -11.89 -10.70 -4.07
CA GLY A 10 -10.98 -9.65 -3.57
C GLY A 10 -11.34 -8.27 -4.08
N LEU A 11 -11.71 -8.18 -5.34
CA LEU A 11 -12.17 -6.91 -5.94
C LEU A 11 -13.42 -6.40 -5.23
N SER A 12 -14.41 -7.26 -5.03
CA SER A 12 -15.66 -6.91 -4.38
C SER A 12 -15.41 -6.43 -2.94
N ILE A 13 -14.59 -7.15 -2.18
CA ILE A 13 -14.25 -6.79 -0.81
C ILE A 13 -13.56 -5.43 -0.76
N ALA A 14 -12.58 -5.20 -1.63
CA ALA A 14 -11.85 -3.94 -1.66
C ALA A 14 -12.76 -2.74 -1.95
N ILE A 15 -13.67 -2.90 -2.90
CA ILE A 15 -14.62 -1.84 -3.27
C ILE A 15 -15.61 -1.59 -2.12
N ASP A 16 -16.14 -2.63 -1.51
CA ASP A 16 -17.09 -2.50 -0.41
C ASP A 16 -16.43 -1.82 0.80
N ARG A 17 -15.20 -2.17 1.11
CA ARG A 17 -14.46 -1.52 2.20
C ARG A 17 -14.22 -0.04 1.90
N TYR A 18 -13.86 0.29 0.68
CA TYR A 18 -13.66 1.67 0.27
C TYR A 18 -14.96 2.49 0.45
N LYS A 19 -16.07 1.95 -0.02
CA LYS A 19 -17.37 2.62 0.07
C LYS A 19 -17.85 2.75 1.51
N ALA A 20 -17.47 1.82 2.37
CA ALA A 20 -17.81 1.87 3.79
C ALA A 20 -16.95 2.85 4.59
N GLY A 21 -15.97 3.49 3.96
CA GLY A 21 -15.07 4.43 4.63
C GLY A 21 -13.96 3.76 5.41
N GLU A 22 -13.69 2.48 5.15
CA GLU A 22 -12.59 1.78 5.79
C GLU A 22 -11.25 2.32 5.31
N LYS A 23 -10.24 2.26 6.15
CA LYS A 23 -8.93 2.83 5.85
C LYS A 23 -8.08 1.99 4.93
N TYR A 24 -8.29 0.69 4.91
CA TYR A 24 -7.44 -0.23 4.16
C TYR A 24 -8.18 -1.48 3.73
N THR A 25 -7.56 -2.19 2.79
CA THR A 25 -7.89 -3.57 2.46
C THR A 25 -6.60 -4.37 2.32
N VAL A 26 -6.66 -5.67 2.58
CA VAL A 26 -5.50 -6.56 2.43
C VAL A 26 -5.77 -7.55 1.32
N ILE A 27 -4.82 -7.64 0.39
CA ILE A 27 -4.85 -8.64 -0.66
C ILE A 27 -3.68 -9.58 -0.41
N SER A 28 -3.98 -10.82 -0.07
CA SER A 28 -2.96 -11.83 0.14
C SER A 28 -2.99 -12.86 -0.97
N GLY A 29 -1.83 -13.43 -1.27
CA GLY A 29 -1.67 -14.43 -2.30
C GLY A 29 -0.20 -14.64 -2.55
N TYR A 30 0.14 -15.81 -3.06
CA TYR A 30 1.53 -16.14 -3.37
C TYR A 30 2.00 -15.36 -4.59
N ALA A 31 3.33 -15.24 -4.73
CA ALA A 31 3.93 -14.65 -5.91
C ALA A 31 3.38 -15.32 -7.17
N GLY A 32 3.02 -14.52 -8.16
CA GLY A 32 2.42 -15.03 -9.39
C GLY A 32 0.92 -15.31 -9.30
N SER A 33 0.27 -15.00 -8.18
CA SER A 33 -1.17 -15.22 -8.01
C SER A 33 -2.06 -14.13 -8.64
N GLY A 34 -1.47 -13.15 -9.31
CA GLY A 34 -2.22 -12.09 -9.97
C GLY A 34 -2.58 -10.92 -9.07
N LYS A 35 -1.88 -10.72 -7.95
CA LYS A 35 -2.12 -9.58 -7.04
C LYS A 35 -2.02 -8.23 -7.76
N SER A 36 -0.98 -8.06 -8.57
CA SER A 36 -0.78 -6.81 -9.32
C SER A 36 -1.90 -6.53 -10.30
N THR A 37 -2.39 -7.57 -10.96
CA THR A 37 -3.53 -7.47 -11.88
C THR A 37 -4.79 -7.05 -11.11
N LEU A 38 -5.02 -7.66 -9.96
CA LEU A 38 -6.17 -7.35 -9.12
C LEU A 38 -6.14 -5.89 -8.66
N VAL A 39 -4.97 -5.37 -8.27
CA VAL A 39 -4.83 -3.96 -7.87
C VAL A 39 -5.25 -3.03 -8.99
N ARG A 40 -4.87 -3.31 -10.23
CA ARG A 40 -5.28 -2.49 -11.37
C ARG A 40 -6.80 -2.46 -11.56
N PHE A 41 -7.44 -3.62 -11.40
CA PHE A 41 -8.90 -3.69 -11.47
C PHE A 41 -9.57 -2.90 -10.35
N ILE A 42 -9.01 -2.95 -9.13
CA ILE A 42 -9.54 -2.20 -7.99
C ILE A 42 -9.44 -0.70 -8.28
N ILE A 43 -8.28 -0.22 -8.68
CA ILE A 43 -8.04 1.21 -8.96
C ILE A 43 -8.98 1.70 -10.06
N GLU A 44 -9.12 0.92 -11.13
CA GLU A 44 -10.03 1.24 -12.22
C GLU A 44 -11.49 1.28 -11.76
N ALA A 45 -11.90 0.29 -10.96
CA ALA A 45 -13.27 0.23 -10.44
C ALA A 45 -13.58 1.37 -9.47
N LEU A 46 -12.60 1.85 -8.72
CA LEU A 46 -12.75 3.01 -7.84
C LEU A 46 -12.80 4.33 -8.59
N GLY A 47 -12.45 4.34 -9.87
CA GLY A 47 -12.42 5.55 -10.67
C GLY A 47 -11.31 6.52 -10.29
N VAL A 48 -10.23 6.01 -9.70
CA VAL A 48 -9.09 6.84 -9.28
C VAL A 48 -8.08 6.90 -10.41
N ASP A 49 -7.64 8.12 -10.73
CA ASP A 49 -6.60 8.32 -11.74
C ASP A 49 -5.25 7.79 -11.25
N GLU A 50 -4.45 7.29 -12.18
CA GLU A 50 -3.14 6.74 -11.86
C GLU A 50 -2.24 7.77 -11.16
N GLU A 51 -2.39 9.04 -11.49
CA GLU A 51 -1.64 10.12 -10.85
C GLU A 51 -1.97 10.28 -9.37
N ASP A 52 -3.13 9.81 -8.94
CA ASP A 52 -3.57 9.88 -7.54
C ASP A 52 -3.26 8.60 -6.76
N VAL A 53 -2.51 7.69 -7.36
CA VAL A 53 -2.10 6.42 -6.74
C VAL A 53 -0.58 6.40 -6.58
N CYS A 54 -0.13 6.07 -5.38
CA CYS A 54 1.30 5.86 -5.13
C CYS A 54 1.54 4.40 -4.73
N TYR A 55 2.53 3.79 -5.36
CA TYR A 55 2.95 2.42 -5.04
C TYR A 55 4.17 2.49 -4.14
N CYS A 56 4.08 1.87 -2.98
CA CYS A 56 5.14 1.92 -1.98
C CYS A 56 5.74 0.55 -1.72
N ALA A 57 7.05 0.56 -1.51
CA ALA A 57 7.80 -0.59 -1.05
C ALA A 57 8.62 -0.18 0.17
N PHE A 58 9.16 -1.17 0.89
CA PHE A 58 9.97 -0.88 2.06
C PHE A 58 11.40 -0.47 1.69
N THR A 59 11.95 -1.02 0.62
CA THR A 59 13.32 -0.70 0.18
C THR A 59 13.34 0.06 -1.13
N GLY A 60 14.41 0.85 -1.33
CA GLY A 60 14.60 1.58 -2.59
C GLY A 60 14.68 0.67 -3.81
N LYS A 61 15.31 -0.49 -3.65
CA LYS A 61 15.41 -1.48 -4.73
C LYS A 61 14.04 -2.02 -5.12
N ALA A 62 13.21 -2.36 -4.14
CA ALA A 62 11.86 -2.84 -4.40
C ALA A 62 10.98 -1.76 -5.04
N ALA A 63 11.13 -0.50 -4.60
CA ALA A 63 10.40 0.62 -5.21
C ALA A 63 10.83 0.82 -6.67
N GLU A 64 12.10 0.65 -6.98
CA GLU A 64 12.58 0.74 -8.36
C GLU A 64 12.00 -0.37 -9.23
N VAL A 65 11.89 -1.59 -8.72
CA VAL A 65 11.25 -2.70 -9.43
C VAL A 65 9.80 -2.35 -9.76
N LEU A 66 9.06 -1.78 -8.83
CA LEU A 66 7.69 -1.33 -9.08
C LEU A 66 7.63 -0.29 -10.20
N ARG A 67 8.56 0.66 -10.19
CA ARG A 67 8.63 1.70 -11.22
C ARG A 67 8.91 1.11 -12.59
N LYS A 68 9.82 0.15 -12.68
CA LYS A 68 10.16 -0.53 -13.93
C LYS A 68 9.01 -1.36 -14.49
N LYS A 69 8.09 -1.81 -13.64
CA LYS A 69 6.89 -2.52 -14.06
C LYS A 69 5.79 -1.60 -14.58
N GLY A 70 6.03 -0.30 -14.64
CA GLY A 70 5.08 0.67 -15.17
C GLY A 70 4.32 1.48 -14.12
N ASN A 71 4.63 1.31 -12.84
CA ASN A 71 4.00 2.09 -11.76
C ASN A 71 4.82 3.36 -11.56
N ARG A 72 4.47 4.42 -12.29
CA ARG A 72 5.26 5.65 -12.34
C ARG A 72 5.46 6.33 -10.99
N ASN A 73 4.42 6.32 -10.15
CA ASN A 73 4.48 6.91 -8.81
C ASN A 73 4.86 5.84 -7.81
N SER A 74 6.12 5.47 -7.79
CA SER A 74 6.64 4.46 -6.86
C SER A 74 7.75 5.03 -6.02
N CYS A 75 7.68 4.78 -4.72
CA CYS A 75 8.71 5.21 -3.78
C CYS A 75 8.72 4.31 -2.54
N THR A 76 9.67 4.55 -1.64
CA THR A 76 9.67 3.88 -0.35
C THR A 76 8.62 4.51 0.56
N LEU A 77 8.16 3.75 1.56
CA LEU A 77 7.27 4.30 2.60
C LEU A 77 7.90 5.48 3.32
N HIS A 78 9.19 5.42 3.60
CA HIS A 78 9.88 6.55 4.23
C HIS A 78 9.81 7.81 3.39
N LYS A 79 10.05 7.69 2.10
CA LYS A 79 9.99 8.83 1.19
C LYS A 79 8.57 9.37 1.02
N LEU A 80 7.58 8.51 1.10
CA LEU A 80 6.19 8.92 1.05
C LEU A 80 5.80 9.75 2.27
N LEU A 81 6.21 9.31 3.47
CA LEU A 81 5.71 9.84 4.74
C LEU A 81 6.55 10.97 5.32
N TYR A 82 7.82 11.06 4.94
CA TYR A 82 8.74 12.05 5.47
C TYR A 82 9.30 12.94 4.38
N GLU A 83 9.55 14.20 4.71
CA GLU A 83 10.30 15.10 3.87
C GLU A 83 11.63 15.43 4.53
N SER A 84 12.65 15.68 3.72
CA SER A 84 13.97 16.09 4.19
C SER A 84 14.05 17.61 4.20
N ILE A 85 14.31 18.19 5.37
CA ILE A 85 14.42 19.63 5.56
C ILE A 85 15.87 19.98 5.74
N PRO A 86 16.46 20.90 4.93
CA PRO A 86 17.85 21.34 5.13
C PRO A 86 18.02 22.05 6.44
N LYS A 87 19.13 21.76 7.15
CA LYS A 87 19.51 22.49 8.36
C LYS A 87 20.42 23.68 7.99
N PRO A 88 20.28 24.82 8.67
CA PRO A 88 21.19 25.96 8.44
C PRO A 88 22.67 25.62 8.68
N THR A 89 22.93 24.67 9.57
CA THR A 89 24.29 24.24 9.92
C THR A 89 24.83 23.13 9.04
N GLY A 90 24.09 22.73 8.00
CA GLY A 90 24.44 21.60 7.13
C GLY A 90 23.68 20.34 7.48
N GLY A 91 23.53 19.46 6.51
CA GLY A 91 22.76 18.24 6.67
C GLY A 91 21.25 18.47 6.59
N PHE A 92 20.51 17.43 6.90
CA PHE A 92 19.04 17.42 6.79
C PHE A 92 18.43 16.78 8.02
N PHE A 93 17.20 17.17 8.36
CA PHE A 93 16.38 16.43 9.29
C PHE A 93 15.11 15.97 8.60
N ARG A 94 14.50 14.91 9.10
CA ARG A 94 13.24 14.37 8.56
C ARG A 94 12.06 14.95 9.31
N LYS A 95 11.06 15.33 8.53
CA LYS A 95 9.80 15.84 9.07
C LYS A 95 8.65 15.01 8.49
N ILE A 96 7.69 14.64 9.32
CA ILE A 96 6.49 13.95 8.87
C ILE A 96 5.69 14.90 7.99
N LYS A 97 5.27 14.42 6.82
CA LYS A 97 4.45 15.23 5.91
C LYS A 97 3.08 15.49 6.54
N PRO A 98 2.56 16.72 6.47
CA PRO A 98 1.24 17.01 7.03
C PRO A 98 0.09 16.37 6.26
N GLN A 99 0.29 16.13 4.97
CA GLN A 99 -0.70 15.49 4.11
C GLN A 99 0.01 14.78 2.95
N LEU A 100 -0.69 13.85 2.33
CA LEU A 100 -0.19 13.13 1.15
C LEU A 100 -0.93 13.62 -0.09
N ASP A 101 -0.22 13.64 -1.22
CA ASP A 101 -0.77 14.13 -2.49
C ASP A 101 -1.50 13.03 -3.29
N TYR A 102 -1.75 11.91 -2.66
CA TYR A 102 -2.37 10.75 -3.29
C TYR A 102 -3.68 10.39 -2.62
N HIS A 103 -4.57 9.79 -3.38
CA HIS A 103 -5.86 9.32 -2.87
C HIS A 103 -5.80 7.85 -2.42
N VAL A 104 -4.99 7.05 -3.13
CA VAL A 104 -4.81 5.63 -2.84
C VAL A 104 -3.32 5.33 -2.73
N ILE A 105 -2.96 4.58 -1.70
CA ILE A 105 -1.59 4.11 -1.49
C ILE A 105 -1.60 2.58 -1.56
N VAL A 106 -0.79 2.02 -2.44
CA VAL A 106 -0.59 0.58 -2.54
C VAL A 106 0.73 0.24 -1.86
N VAL A 107 0.69 -0.61 -0.84
CA VAL A 107 1.89 -1.04 -0.12
C VAL A 107 2.20 -2.46 -0.51
N ASP A 108 3.30 -2.64 -1.26
CA ASP A 108 3.76 -3.97 -1.66
C ASP A 108 4.58 -4.59 -0.52
N GLU A 109 4.44 -5.90 -0.35
CA GLU A 109 5.16 -6.63 0.71
C GLU A 109 4.95 -6.00 2.08
N VAL A 110 3.70 -5.78 2.47
CA VAL A 110 3.35 -5.07 3.70
C VAL A 110 3.99 -5.70 4.96
N SER A 111 4.28 -6.99 4.94
CA SER A 111 4.94 -7.69 6.04
C SER A 111 6.36 -7.20 6.30
N MET A 112 6.99 -6.56 5.31
CA MET A 112 8.33 -5.99 5.45
C MET A 112 8.33 -4.64 6.14
N ALA A 113 7.19 -3.97 6.22
CA ALA A 113 7.10 -2.63 6.79
C ALA A 113 6.98 -2.70 8.31
N PRO A 114 7.77 -1.89 9.05
CA PRO A 114 7.60 -1.78 10.48
C PRO A 114 6.20 -1.24 10.82
N LYS A 115 5.65 -1.73 11.91
CA LYS A 115 4.33 -1.30 12.39
C LYS A 115 4.24 0.22 12.56
N THR A 116 5.31 0.84 13.01
CA THR A 116 5.35 2.30 13.19
C THR A 116 5.07 3.07 11.91
N LEU A 117 5.57 2.58 10.78
CA LEU A 117 5.32 3.21 9.47
C LEU A 117 3.90 2.98 8.98
N THR A 118 3.38 1.77 9.12
CA THR A 118 2.00 1.48 8.71
C THR A 118 1.01 2.22 9.59
N ASP A 119 1.25 2.31 10.90
CA ASP A 119 0.41 3.08 11.80
C ASP A 119 0.39 4.56 11.42
N LEU A 120 1.54 5.12 11.05
CA LEU A 120 1.62 6.50 10.59
C LEU A 120 0.84 6.68 9.29
N LEU A 121 0.98 5.77 8.35
CA LEU A 121 0.25 5.82 7.08
C LEU A 121 -1.26 5.84 7.28
N PHE A 122 -1.77 5.03 8.22
CA PHE A 122 -3.21 4.97 8.48
C PHE A 122 -3.80 6.22 9.14
N LYS A 123 -2.96 7.16 9.57
CA LYS A 123 -3.44 8.44 10.11
C LYS A 123 -3.82 9.43 9.02
N TYR A 124 -3.38 9.20 7.80
CA TYR A 124 -3.71 10.07 6.67
C TYR A 124 -5.09 9.72 6.10
N ASN A 125 -5.70 10.66 5.42
CA ASN A 125 -6.99 10.47 4.77
C ASN A 125 -6.79 9.87 3.36
N VAL A 126 -6.29 8.65 3.31
CA VAL A 126 -6.05 7.91 2.08
C VAL A 126 -6.56 6.49 2.22
N TYR A 127 -6.87 5.85 1.11
CA TYR A 127 -7.21 4.44 1.12
C TYR A 127 -5.96 3.61 0.85
N VAL A 128 -5.68 2.61 1.69
CA VAL A 128 -4.46 1.81 1.60
C VAL A 128 -4.80 0.40 1.13
N ILE A 129 -4.15 -0.02 0.06
CA ILE A 129 -4.24 -1.40 -0.44
C ILE A 129 -2.94 -2.10 -0.04
N CYS A 130 -3.05 -3.04 0.88
CA CYS A 130 -1.90 -3.77 1.38
C CYS A 130 -1.76 -5.10 0.65
N LEU A 131 -0.59 -5.34 0.06
CA LEU A 131 -0.29 -6.59 -0.62
C LEU A 131 0.65 -7.42 0.24
N GLY A 132 0.40 -8.71 0.31
CA GLY A 132 1.26 -9.61 1.06
C GLY A 132 1.20 -11.03 0.53
N ASP A 133 2.27 -11.76 0.77
CA ASP A 133 2.34 -13.18 0.48
C ASP A 133 2.06 -13.93 1.79
N PRO A 134 1.05 -14.80 1.85
CA PRO A 134 0.70 -15.49 3.10
C PRO A 134 1.88 -16.27 3.71
N GLY A 135 2.78 -16.78 2.85
CA GLY A 135 3.97 -17.49 3.32
C GLY A 135 5.03 -16.60 3.94
N GLN A 136 4.96 -15.30 3.68
CA GLN A 136 5.93 -14.31 4.16
C GLN A 136 5.38 -13.40 5.25
N LEU A 137 4.08 -13.48 5.52
CA LEU A 137 3.48 -12.63 6.54
C LEU A 137 3.96 -13.04 7.93
N PRO A 138 4.27 -12.06 8.82
CA PRO A 138 4.70 -12.37 10.16
C PRO A 138 3.55 -13.00 10.97
N PRO A 139 3.88 -13.64 12.12
CA PRO A 139 2.83 -14.11 13.01
C PRO A 139 1.90 -12.97 13.41
N ILE A 140 0.61 -13.26 13.44
CA ILE A 140 -0.41 -12.27 13.74
C ILE A 140 -0.35 -11.89 15.21
N ASP A 141 -0.17 -10.60 15.47
CA ASP A 141 -0.39 -10.06 16.81
C ASP A 141 -1.89 -9.95 17.01
N LYS A 142 -2.39 -10.62 18.05
CA LYS A 142 -3.84 -10.75 18.28
C LYS A 142 -4.58 -9.42 18.48
N ASN A 143 -3.88 -8.36 18.81
CA ASN A 143 -4.55 -7.11 19.18
C ASN A 143 -4.66 -6.08 18.06
N GLU A 144 -3.70 -6.01 17.15
CA GLU A 144 -3.67 -4.93 16.17
C GLU A 144 -3.47 -5.38 14.73
N ASN A 145 -2.74 -6.46 14.52
CA ASN A 145 -2.41 -6.93 13.18
C ASN A 145 -3.39 -7.94 12.61
N ASN A 146 -4.31 -8.43 13.42
CA ASN A 146 -5.30 -9.39 12.96
C ASN A 146 -6.12 -8.86 11.79
N HIS A 147 -6.48 -7.59 11.84
CA HIS A 147 -7.26 -6.98 10.77
C HIS A 147 -6.50 -6.93 9.45
N LEU A 148 -5.19 -6.68 9.50
CA LEU A 148 -4.36 -6.65 8.30
C LEU A 148 -4.16 -8.02 7.67
N LEU A 149 -4.12 -9.07 8.51
CA LEU A 149 -3.80 -10.42 8.05
C LEU A 149 -5.02 -11.30 7.85
N ASP A 150 -6.07 -11.09 8.63
CA ASP A 150 -7.28 -11.89 8.60
C ASP A 150 -8.37 -11.32 7.69
N ASN A 151 -8.20 -10.13 7.19
CA ASN A 151 -9.20 -9.46 6.39
C ASN A 151 -8.68 -9.30 4.96
N PRO A 152 -8.89 -10.29 4.13
CA PRO A 152 -8.42 -10.29 2.73
C PRO A 152 -9.15 -9.28 1.87
#